data_03246cdc8f1a63f465328d67c733e3dd
#
_entry.id   03246cdc8f1a63f465328d67c733e3dd
#
_cell.length_a   1.000
_cell.length_b   1.000
_cell.length_c   1.000
_cell.angle_alpha   90.00
_cell.angle_beta   90.00
_cell.angle_gamma   90.00
#
_symmetry.space_group_name_H-M   'P 1'
#
loop_
_entity.id
_entity.type
_entity.pdbx_description
1 polymer ?
#
loop_
_entity_poly.entity_id
_entity_poly.type
_entity_poly.pdbx_seq_one_letter_code
_entity_poly.pdbx_strand_id
1 'polypeptide(L)'
;MAKHGKRYNDAARAAGLEDHTPESAVALAKEFSKVKFSEAVELHVSTSADPRHSDQQIREIAELPHGTGKNVRVFVFAQGDAARAAADAGAEFIADDELIKKIEGGWSDFDVAIATPDQMGKIGRLGRYLGRKGLMPNPRTNTVVQPDRIGAAVDSAKKGRAEIKLDRGANIHVRIGTVGFDDKQILDLSLIHI
;
A
#
# COMPACT_ATOMS: atom_id res chain seq x y z
N MET A 1 -31.90 6.73 5.19
CA MET A 1 -30.49 6.88 5.63
C MET A 1 -30.17 5.83 6.67
N ALA A 2 -29.04 5.12 6.53
CA ALA A 2 -28.61 4.18 7.54
C ALA A 2 -28.32 4.93 8.85
N LYS A 3 -28.85 4.43 9.98
CA LYS A 3 -28.57 5.02 11.30
C LYS A 3 -27.17 4.58 11.73
N HIS A 4 -26.29 5.55 12.01
CA HIS A 4 -24.98 5.27 12.60
C HIS A 4 -25.12 4.66 14.00
N GLY A 5 -24.18 3.79 14.38
CA GLY A 5 -24.15 3.18 15.70
C GLY A 5 -23.84 4.20 16.82
N LYS A 6 -24.10 3.81 18.08
CA LYS A 6 -23.85 4.69 19.24
C LYS A 6 -22.40 5.17 19.29
N ARG A 7 -21.43 4.28 19.10
CA ARG A 7 -19.99 4.61 19.08
C ARG A 7 -19.66 5.72 18.09
N TYR A 8 -20.19 5.64 16.86
CA TYR A 8 -19.99 6.67 15.85
C TYR A 8 -20.59 8.01 16.26
N ASN A 9 -21.82 7.99 16.78
CA ASN A 9 -22.49 9.22 17.21
C ASN A 9 -21.77 9.89 18.38
N ASP A 10 -21.20 9.11 19.30
CA ASP A 10 -20.45 9.62 20.44
C ASP A 10 -19.12 10.22 19.98
N ALA A 11 -18.41 9.54 19.04
CA ALA A 11 -17.18 10.04 18.44
C ALA A 11 -17.43 11.33 17.63
N ALA A 12 -18.50 11.37 16.82
CA ALA A 12 -18.84 12.53 16.02
C ALA A 12 -19.24 13.75 16.89
N ARG A 13 -19.86 13.52 18.04
CA ARG A 13 -20.17 14.61 18.99
C ARG A 13 -18.90 15.14 19.67
N ALA A 14 -17.98 14.27 20.03
CA ALA A 14 -16.74 14.66 20.69
C ALA A 14 -15.76 15.35 19.73
N ALA A 15 -15.71 14.89 18.46
CA ALA A 15 -14.91 15.55 17.43
C ALA A 15 -15.48 16.94 17.03
N GLY A 16 -16.82 17.12 17.14
CA GLY A 16 -17.45 18.37 16.71
C GLY A 16 -17.47 18.56 15.20
N LEU A 17 -17.68 19.82 14.77
CA LEU A 17 -17.70 20.24 13.36
C LEU A 17 -16.54 21.21 13.04
N GLU A 18 -15.65 21.41 13.98
CA GLU A 18 -14.52 22.35 13.85
C GLU A 18 -13.34 21.66 13.19
N ASP A 19 -12.51 22.46 12.51
CA ASP A 19 -11.25 21.98 11.95
C ASP A 19 -10.25 21.72 13.07
N HIS A 20 -9.61 20.56 13.01
CA HIS A 20 -8.60 20.14 13.98
C HIS A 20 -7.19 20.30 13.41
N THR A 21 -6.22 20.62 14.26
CA THR A 21 -4.81 20.48 13.89
C THR A 21 -4.47 19.00 13.68
N PRO A 22 -3.48 18.67 12.82
CA PRO A 22 -3.08 17.28 12.59
C PRO A 22 -2.79 16.51 13.88
N GLU A 23 -2.14 17.16 14.86
CA GLU A 23 -1.82 16.57 16.15
C GLU A 23 -3.09 16.22 16.95
N SER A 24 -4.03 17.15 17.01
CA SER A 24 -5.30 16.92 17.71
C SER A 24 -6.15 15.86 17.02
N ALA A 25 -6.13 15.83 15.68
CA ALA A 25 -6.86 14.82 14.91
C ALA A 25 -6.30 13.40 15.15
N VAL A 26 -4.97 13.25 15.22
CA VAL A 26 -4.32 11.96 15.54
C VAL A 26 -4.68 11.51 16.96
N ALA A 27 -4.63 12.42 17.95
CA ALA A 27 -4.99 12.11 19.33
C ALA A 27 -6.45 11.65 19.44
N LEU A 28 -7.39 12.38 18.81
CA LEU A 28 -8.80 12.01 18.78
C LEU A 28 -9.05 10.67 18.09
N ALA A 29 -8.40 10.41 16.95
CA ALA A 29 -8.52 9.14 16.24
C ALA A 29 -8.11 7.94 17.11
N LYS A 30 -7.04 8.09 17.89
CA LYS A 30 -6.59 7.07 18.85
C LYS A 30 -7.54 6.91 20.03
N GLU A 31 -8.06 8.01 20.59
CA GLU A 31 -9.02 7.99 21.71
C GLU A 31 -10.29 7.22 21.33
N PHE A 32 -10.76 7.34 20.09
CA PHE A 32 -11.95 6.65 19.61
C PHE A 32 -11.72 5.20 19.18
N SER A 33 -10.47 4.76 19.11
CA SER A 33 -10.12 3.36 18.87
C SER A 33 -10.31 2.54 20.15
N LYS A 34 -11.47 1.87 20.26
CA LYS A 34 -11.88 1.09 21.44
C LYS A 34 -12.08 -0.40 21.17
N VAL A 35 -11.54 -0.90 20.06
CA VAL A 35 -11.65 -2.32 19.70
C VAL A 35 -10.47 -3.14 20.23
N LYS A 36 -10.65 -4.46 20.29
CA LYS A 36 -9.64 -5.39 20.83
C LYS A 36 -8.50 -5.73 19.84
N PHE A 37 -8.59 -5.29 18.59
CA PHE A 37 -7.55 -5.50 17.57
C PHE A 37 -6.92 -4.17 17.18
N SER A 38 -5.73 -4.21 16.60
CA SER A 38 -5.05 -3.01 16.12
C SER A 38 -5.75 -2.49 14.86
N GLU A 39 -6.46 -1.36 15.00
CA GLU A 39 -7.14 -0.69 13.88
C GLU A 39 -6.11 -0.02 12.96
N ALA A 40 -6.41 0.04 11.67
CA ALA A 40 -5.63 0.82 10.72
C ALA A 40 -6.00 2.30 10.84
N VAL A 41 -4.98 3.15 10.72
CA VAL A 41 -5.17 4.60 10.55
C VAL A 41 -5.02 4.92 9.08
N GLU A 42 -6.03 5.56 8.51
CA GLU A 42 -6.10 5.94 7.11
C GLU A 42 -6.22 7.45 6.98
N LEU A 43 -5.54 8.00 5.98
CA LEU A 43 -5.63 9.40 5.59
C LEU A 43 -6.45 9.50 4.31
N HIS A 44 -7.46 10.35 4.34
CA HIS A 44 -8.27 10.68 3.17
C HIS A 44 -8.06 12.16 2.82
N VAL A 45 -7.54 12.41 1.63
CA VAL A 45 -7.24 13.76 1.15
C VAL A 45 -8.17 14.08 -0.02
N SER A 46 -8.97 15.12 0.10
CA SER A 46 -9.74 15.66 -1.02
C SER A 46 -8.87 16.64 -1.79
N THR A 47 -8.77 16.45 -3.12
CA THR A 47 -7.98 17.32 -4.00
C THR A 47 -8.89 18.11 -4.91
N SER A 48 -8.37 19.19 -5.51
CA SER A 48 -9.05 19.93 -6.56
C SER A 48 -8.72 19.46 -7.99
N ALA A 49 -8.01 18.34 -8.12
CA ALA A 49 -7.65 17.76 -9.41
C ALA A 49 -8.88 17.19 -10.13
N ASP A 50 -8.91 17.27 -11.46
CA ASP A 50 -9.93 16.59 -12.26
C ASP A 50 -9.38 15.23 -12.75
N PRO A 51 -9.89 14.11 -12.22
CA PRO A 51 -9.40 12.78 -12.59
C PRO A 51 -9.74 12.36 -14.04
N ARG A 52 -10.52 13.16 -14.77
CA ARG A 52 -10.82 12.93 -16.19
C ARG A 52 -9.67 13.36 -17.10
N HIS A 53 -8.85 14.27 -16.64
CA HIS A 53 -7.66 14.74 -17.35
C HIS A 53 -6.46 13.85 -17.03
N SER A 54 -5.79 13.36 -18.05
CA SER A 54 -4.65 12.42 -17.90
C SER A 54 -3.43 13.07 -17.25
N ASP A 55 -3.27 14.39 -17.38
CA ASP A 55 -2.22 15.20 -16.79
C ASP A 55 -2.43 15.52 -15.31
N GLN A 56 -3.68 15.36 -14.83
CA GLN A 56 -4.04 15.56 -13.42
C GLN A 56 -4.20 14.24 -12.65
N GLN A 57 -3.93 13.11 -13.28
CA GLN A 57 -3.96 11.81 -12.61
C GLN A 57 -2.71 11.61 -11.76
N ILE A 58 -2.90 11.52 -10.45
CA ILE A 58 -1.85 11.22 -9.50
C ILE A 58 -1.78 9.71 -9.30
N ARG A 59 -0.58 9.14 -9.52
CA ARG A 59 -0.25 7.76 -9.17
C ARG A 59 1.24 7.66 -8.89
N GLU A 60 1.58 7.63 -7.61
CA GLU A 60 2.95 7.58 -7.11
C GLU A 60 3.11 6.63 -5.94
N ILE A 61 4.35 6.40 -5.54
CA ILE A 61 4.69 5.61 -4.37
C ILE A 61 5.38 6.53 -3.37
N ALA A 62 4.87 6.55 -2.15
CA ALA A 62 5.56 7.13 -1.00
C ALA A 62 6.26 6.01 -0.22
N GLU A 63 7.53 6.24 0.09
CA GLU A 63 8.29 5.39 1.03
C GLU A 63 7.97 5.83 2.45
N LEU A 64 7.59 4.86 3.29
CA LEU A 64 7.17 5.13 4.66
C LEU A 64 8.33 4.86 5.62
N PRO A 65 8.90 5.88 6.30
CA PRO A 65 10.06 5.71 7.16
C PRO A 65 9.80 4.81 8.37
N HIS A 66 8.55 4.71 8.81
CA HIS A 66 8.13 3.86 9.93
C HIS A 66 7.41 2.59 9.48
N GLY A 67 7.35 2.33 8.17
CA GLY A 67 6.63 1.22 7.58
C GLY A 67 5.10 1.37 7.71
N THR A 68 4.38 0.31 7.37
CA THR A 68 2.90 0.24 7.46
C THR A 68 2.39 -0.46 8.71
N GLY A 69 3.29 -0.94 9.59
CA GLY A 69 2.97 -1.80 10.73
C GLY A 69 2.50 -3.21 10.33
N LYS A 70 2.72 -3.60 9.07
CA LYS A 70 2.40 -4.92 8.53
C LYS A 70 3.64 -5.56 7.95
N ASN A 71 3.84 -6.85 8.19
CA ASN A 71 4.88 -7.63 7.52
C ASN A 71 4.48 -7.80 6.04
N VAL A 72 5.23 -7.18 5.12
CA VAL A 72 4.95 -7.20 3.69
C VAL A 72 5.57 -8.44 3.07
N ARG A 73 4.74 -9.32 2.51
CA ARG A 73 5.19 -10.51 1.79
C ARG A 73 5.46 -10.16 0.33
N VAL A 74 6.71 -10.36 -0.07
CA VAL A 74 7.18 -9.99 -1.42
C VAL A 74 7.28 -11.22 -2.30
N PHE A 75 6.62 -11.19 -3.45
CA PHE A 75 6.73 -12.17 -4.52
C PHE A 75 7.60 -11.61 -5.64
N VAL A 76 8.61 -12.34 -6.08
CA VAL A 76 9.54 -11.88 -7.11
C VAL A 76 9.50 -12.78 -8.34
N PHE A 77 9.24 -12.16 -9.49
CA PHE A 77 9.36 -12.79 -10.81
C PHE A 77 10.73 -12.51 -11.39
N ALA A 78 11.70 -13.37 -11.09
CA ALA A 78 13.06 -13.28 -11.59
C ALA A 78 13.64 -14.67 -11.84
N GLN A 79 14.71 -14.75 -12.62
CA GLN A 79 15.46 -15.99 -12.91
C GLN A 79 16.96 -15.77 -12.72
N GLY A 80 17.68 -16.88 -12.51
CA GLY A 80 19.14 -16.86 -12.40
C GLY A 80 19.66 -16.06 -11.21
N ASP A 81 20.64 -15.19 -11.46
CA ASP A 81 21.29 -14.40 -10.41
C ASP A 81 20.35 -13.37 -9.77
N ALA A 82 19.40 -12.82 -10.53
CA ALA A 82 18.39 -11.91 -10.01
C ALA A 82 17.45 -12.61 -8.98
N ALA A 83 17.14 -13.88 -9.19
CA ALA A 83 16.36 -14.67 -8.24
C ALA A 83 17.15 -14.91 -6.94
N ARG A 84 18.45 -15.16 -7.03
CA ARG A 84 19.34 -15.28 -5.85
C ARG A 84 19.41 -13.98 -5.08
N ALA A 85 19.65 -12.85 -5.78
CA ALA A 85 19.67 -11.53 -5.15
C ALA A 85 18.35 -11.19 -4.45
N ALA A 86 17.21 -11.61 -5.01
CA ALA A 86 15.90 -11.46 -4.36
C ALA A 86 15.77 -12.31 -3.11
N ALA A 87 16.27 -13.54 -3.12
CA ALA A 87 16.27 -14.43 -1.95
C ALA A 87 17.15 -13.86 -0.83
N ASP A 88 18.36 -13.39 -1.17
CA ASP A 88 19.31 -12.79 -0.23
C ASP A 88 18.72 -11.52 0.43
N ALA A 89 17.96 -10.72 -0.33
CA ALA A 89 17.19 -9.58 0.18
C ALA A 89 15.92 -9.99 0.96
N GLY A 90 15.65 -11.30 1.07
CA GLY A 90 14.60 -11.87 1.89
C GLY A 90 13.22 -11.89 1.21
N ALA A 91 13.10 -11.97 -0.10
CA ALA A 91 11.82 -12.25 -0.75
C ALA A 91 11.25 -13.58 -0.26
N GLU A 92 9.96 -13.59 0.11
CA GLU A 92 9.29 -14.81 0.62
C GLU A 92 9.01 -15.80 -0.49
N PHE A 93 8.70 -15.31 -1.68
CA PHE A 93 8.35 -16.14 -2.83
C PHE A 93 9.14 -15.72 -4.07
N ILE A 94 9.74 -16.72 -4.73
CA ILE A 94 10.40 -16.55 -6.01
C ILE A 94 9.61 -17.35 -7.03
N ALA A 95 9.30 -16.74 -8.17
CA ALA A 95 8.48 -17.37 -9.20
C ALA A 95 9.14 -18.64 -9.76
N ASP A 96 8.48 -19.75 -9.59
CA ASP A 96 8.69 -21.00 -10.28
C ASP A 96 7.41 -21.41 -11.03
N ASP A 97 7.51 -22.43 -11.85
CA ASP A 97 6.38 -22.89 -12.67
C ASP A 97 5.20 -23.40 -11.79
N GLU A 98 5.47 -23.91 -10.59
CA GLU A 98 4.43 -24.35 -9.66
C GLU A 98 3.68 -23.17 -9.04
N LEU A 99 4.39 -22.15 -8.60
CA LEU A 99 3.79 -20.93 -8.03
C LEU A 99 3.00 -20.15 -9.09
N ILE A 100 3.49 -20.12 -10.34
CA ILE A 100 2.76 -19.53 -11.46
C ILE A 100 1.41 -20.24 -11.66
N LYS A 101 1.39 -21.57 -11.66
CA LYS A 101 0.14 -22.36 -11.74
C LYS A 101 -0.78 -22.12 -10.55
N LYS A 102 -0.24 -21.95 -9.34
CA LYS A 102 -1.03 -21.59 -8.16
C LYS A 102 -1.70 -20.24 -8.30
N ILE A 103 -1.00 -19.25 -8.88
CA ILE A 103 -1.58 -17.92 -9.16
C ILE A 103 -2.71 -18.04 -10.20
N GLU A 104 -2.54 -18.85 -11.24
CA GLU A 104 -3.60 -19.14 -12.22
C GLU A 104 -4.83 -19.80 -11.55
N GLY A 105 -4.60 -20.61 -10.50
CA GLY A 105 -5.63 -21.17 -9.64
C GLY A 105 -6.26 -20.19 -8.65
N GLY A 106 -5.82 -18.91 -8.65
CA GLY A 106 -6.38 -17.84 -7.80
C GLY A 106 -5.61 -17.59 -6.51
N TRP A 107 -4.51 -18.28 -6.25
CA TRP A 107 -3.65 -18.02 -5.10
C TRP A 107 -2.95 -16.65 -5.24
N SER A 108 -2.93 -15.86 -4.20
CA SER A 108 -2.30 -14.53 -4.16
C SER A 108 -1.95 -14.14 -2.72
N ASP A 109 -1.30 -15.04 -2.01
CA ASP A 109 -0.98 -14.86 -0.59
C ASP A 109 0.31 -14.05 -0.38
N PHE A 110 0.43 -12.97 -1.14
CA PHE A 110 1.50 -11.98 -1.08
C PHE A 110 0.93 -10.57 -1.24
N ASP A 111 1.68 -9.58 -0.81
CA ASP A 111 1.23 -8.19 -0.74
C ASP A 111 1.83 -7.33 -1.86
N VAL A 112 3.03 -7.68 -2.34
CA VAL A 112 3.72 -6.96 -3.42
C VAL A 112 4.34 -7.97 -4.39
N ALA A 113 4.20 -7.71 -5.70
CA ALA A 113 4.88 -8.45 -6.75
C ALA A 113 5.93 -7.56 -7.43
N ILE A 114 7.16 -8.04 -7.52
CA ILE A 114 8.27 -7.40 -8.23
C ILE A 114 8.67 -8.28 -9.40
N ALA A 115 9.01 -7.69 -10.52
CA ALA A 115 9.37 -8.43 -11.73
C ALA A 115 10.58 -7.84 -12.44
N THR A 116 11.35 -8.69 -13.10
CA THR A 116 12.28 -8.25 -14.12
C THR A 116 11.56 -8.06 -15.46
N PRO A 117 12.01 -7.13 -16.33
CA PRO A 117 11.39 -6.89 -17.64
C PRO A 117 11.27 -8.17 -18.48
N ASP A 118 12.24 -9.06 -18.42
CA ASP A 118 12.28 -10.32 -19.16
C ASP A 118 11.12 -11.27 -18.80
N GLN A 119 10.64 -11.22 -17.57
CA GLN A 119 9.55 -12.05 -17.10
C GLN A 119 8.16 -11.48 -17.40
N MET A 120 8.07 -10.21 -17.82
CA MET A 120 6.79 -9.54 -18.08
C MET A 120 5.94 -10.25 -19.14
N GLY A 121 6.57 -10.90 -20.12
CA GLY A 121 5.86 -11.72 -21.12
C GLY A 121 5.09 -12.90 -20.50
N LYS A 122 5.64 -13.55 -19.48
CA LYS A 122 4.99 -14.64 -18.75
C LYS A 122 3.91 -14.10 -17.81
N ILE A 123 4.21 -12.99 -17.14
CA ILE A 123 3.31 -12.33 -16.17
C ILE A 123 2.06 -11.77 -16.87
N GLY A 124 2.18 -11.38 -18.16
CA GLY A 124 1.05 -10.89 -18.95
C GLY A 124 -0.16 -11.83 -18.93
N ARG A 125 0.06 -13.15 -18.93
CA ARG A 125 -0.99 -14.17 -18.80
C ARG A 125 -1.69 -14.13 -17.43
N LEU A 126 -0.97 -13.75 -16.39
CA LEU A 126 -1.47 -13.64 -15.02
C LEU A 126 -2.20 -12.32 -14.77
N GLY A 127 -2.16 -11.37 -15.72
CA GLY A 127 -2.75 -10.04 -15.59
C GLY A 127 -4.24 -10.08 -15.23
N ARG A 128 -4.98 -11.10 -15.68
CA ARG A 128 -6.39 -11.30 -15.33
C ARG A 128 -6.58 -11.54 -13.81
N TYR A 129 -5.64 -12.21 -13.18
CA TYR A 129 -5.70 -12.56 -11.75
C TYR A 129 -5.07 -11.47 -10.89
N LEU A 130 -3.85 -11.06 -11.22
CA LEU A 130 -3.08 -10.07 -10.47
C LEU A 130 -3.63 -8.65 -10.63
N GLY A 131 -4.09 -8.29 -11.84
CA GLY A 131 -4.62 -6.95 -12.12
C GLY A 131 -5.88 -6.63 -11.33
N ARG A 132 -6.79 -7.59 -11.15
CA ARG A 132 -8.02 -7.40 -10.34
C ARG A 132 -7.73 -7.15 -8.87
N LYS A 133 -6.59 -7.67 -8.36
CA LYS A 133 -6.15 -7.51 -6.97
C LYS A 133 -5.17 -6.35 -6.78
N GLY A 134 -4.82 -5.63 -7.85
CA GLY A 134 -3.83 -4.56 -7.80
C GLY A 134 -2.38 -5.05 -7.62
N LEU A 135 -2.12 -6.35 -7.79
CA LEU A 135 -0.81 -6.98 -7.56
C LEU A 135 0.03 -7.07 -8.85
N MET A 136 -0.45 -6.53 -9.97
CA MET A 136 0.29 -6.58 -11.24
C MET A 136 1.52 -5.66 -11.20
N PRO A 137 2.74 -6.19 -11.46
CA PRO A 137 3.93 -5.37 -11.55
C PRO A 137 3.79 -4.27 -12.60
N ASN A 138 4.22 -3.05 -12.26
CA ASN A 138 4.11 -1.88 -13.13
C ASN A 138 5.39 -1.02 -13.03
N PRO A 139 5.96 -0.54 -14.15
CA PRO A 139 7.10 0.38 -14.13
C PRO A 139 6.83 1.68 -13.35
N ARG A 140 5.60 2.22 -13.41
CA ARG A 140 5.22 3.45 -12.67
C ARG A 140 5.25 3.28 -11.16
N THR A 141 5.09 2.06 -10.67
CA THR A 141 5.13 1.75 -9.24
C THR A 141 6.46 1.15 -8.81
N ASN A 142 7.53 1.32 -9.63
CA ASN A 142 8.86 0.77 -9.39
C ASN A 142 8.85 -0.72 -8.97
N THR A 143 7.90 -1.48 -9.53
CA THR A 143 7.79 -2.93 -9.31
C THR A 143 8.29 -3.74 -10.50
N VAL A 144 8.61 -3.09 -11.62
CA VAL A 144 9.37 -3.67 -12.73
C VAL A 144 10.74 -3.02 -12.71
N VAL A 145 11.75 -3.79 -12.34
CA VAL A 145 13.11 -3.31 -12.10
C VAL A 145 14.13 -4.17 -12.82
N GLN A 146 15.26 -3.58 -13.16
CA GLN A 146 16.39 -4.30 -13.76
C GLN A 146 16.95 -5.35 -12.80
N PRO A 147 17.52 -6.45 -13.30
CA PRO A 147 18.04 -7.55 -12.48
C PRO A 147 19.03 -7.12 -11.40
N ASP A 148 19.88 -6.12 -11.67
CA ASP A 148 20.86 -5.54 -10.75
C ASP A 148 20.25 -4.79 -9.58
N ARG A 149 19.02 -4.28 -9.71
CA ARG A 149 18.31 -3.49 -8.70
C ARG A 149 17.26 -4.27 -7.92
N ILE A 150 17.13 -5.57 -8.16
CA ILE A 150 16.03 -6.36 -7.59
C ILE A 150 16.14 -6.47 -6.06
N GLY A 151 17.34 -6.61 -5.52
CA GLY A 151 17.58 -6.63 -4.07
C GLY A 151 17.12 -5.34 -3.40
N ALA A 152 17.55 -4.18 -3.93
CA ALA A 152 17.12 -2.88 -3.41
C ALA A 152 15.61 -2.67 -3.50
N ALA A 153 14.96 -3.18 -4.55
CA ALA A 153 13.51 -3.10 -4.71
C ALA A 153 12.77 -3.97 -3.68
N VAL A 154 13.29 -5.14 -3.34
CA VAL A 154 12.76 -6.01 -2.28
C VAL A 154 12.91 -5.33 -0.92
N ASP A 155 14.08 -4.76 -0.62
CA ASP A 155 14.31 -4.03 0.64
C ASP A 155 13.37 -2.82 0.78
N SER A 156 13.21 -2.04 -0.28
CA SER A 156 12.27 -0.91 -0.30
C SER A 156 10.82 -1.36 -0.08
N ALA A 157 10.42 -2.48 -0.72
CA ALA A 157 9.08 -3.05 -0.53
C ALA A 157 8.84 -3.51 0.91
N LYS A 158 9.86 -4.06 1.58
CA LYS A 158 9.80 -4.52 2.97
C LYS A 158 9.80 -3.40 4.00
N LYS A 159 10.52 -2.31 3.73
CA LYS A 159 10.50 -1.12 4.60
C LYS A 159 9.11 -0.50 4.70
N GLY A 160 8.23 -0.81 3.78
CA GLY A 160 6.88 -0.29 3.70
C GLY A 160 6.78 0.87 2.72
N ARG A 161 5.86 0.73 1.80
CA ARG A 161 5.52 1.76 0.82
C ARG A 161 4.01 1.84 0.67
N ALA A 162 3.50 3.02 0.40
CA ALA A 162 2.11 3.25 0.09
C ALA A 162 1.97 3.71 -1.36
N GLU A 163 1.05 3.11 -2.10
CA GLU A 163 0.64 3.60 -3.41
C GLU A 163 -0.37 4.73 -3.22
N ILE A 164 -0.01 5.92 -3.65
CA ILE A 164 -0.87 7.10 -3.70
C ILE A 164 -1.56 7.10 -5.05
N LYS A 165 -2.88 7.04 -5.04
CA LYS A 165 -3.69 7.02 -6.25
C LYS A 165 -4.91 7.89 -6.09
N LEU A 166 -5.15 8.76 -7.08
CA LEU A 166 -6.37 9.54 -7.17
C LEU A 166 -7.54 8.64 -7.59
N ASP A 167 -8.66 8.73 -6.88
CA ASP A 167 -9.91 8.05 -7.24
C ASP A 167 -10.72 8.88 -8.25
N ARG A 168 -11.90 8.37 -8.64
CA ARG A 168 -12.79 9.07 -9.57
C ARG A 168 -13.47 10.29 -8.96
N GLY A 169 -13.46 10.42 -7.64
CA GLY A 169 -14.03 11.53 -6.89
C GLY A 169 -12.98 12.58 -6.52
N ALA A 170 -11.78 12.51 -7.11
CA ALA A 170 -10.64 13.38 -6.80
C ALA A 170 -10.15 13.25 -5.34
N ASN A 171 -10.33 12.08 -4.73
CA ASN A 171 -9.84 11.79 -3.40
C ASN A 171 -8.66 10.80 -3.45
N ILE A 172 -7.78 10.94 -2.49
CA ILE A 172 -6.67 10.02 -2.22
C ILE A 172 -6.97 9.31 -0.90
N HIS A 173 -6.85 7.99 -0.89
CA HIS A 173 -7.04 7.14 0.28
C HIS A 173 -5.76 6.37 0.53
N VAL A 174 -5.13 6.62 1.68
CA VAL A 174 -3.84 6.00 2.04
C VAL A 174 -3.87 5.49 3.46
N ARG A 175 -3.43 4.26 3.66
CA ARG A 175 -3.18 3.73 4.98
C ARG A 175 -1.81 4.20 5.46
N ILE A 176 -1.79 4.98 6.55
CA ILE A 176 -0.57 5.56 7.11
C ILE A 176 0.02 4.77 8.28
N GLY A 177 -0.75 3.84 8.87
CA GLY A 177 -0.23 3.03 9.96
C GLY A 177 -1.31 2.28 10.73
N THR A 178 -1.02 2.03 11.98
CA THR A 178 -1.93 1.41 12.94
C THR A 178 -2.02 2.24 14.22
N VAL A 179 -3.08 2.05 14.99
CA VAL A 179 -3.27 2.73 16.29
C VAL A 179 -2.13 2.43 17.27
N GLY A 180 -1.42 1.30 17.09
CA GLY A 180 -0.27 0.95 17.92
C GLY A 180 0.99 1.80 17.66
N PHE A 181 1.01 2.64 16.64
CA PHE A 181 2.11 3.58 16.39
C PHE A 181 2.06 4.76 17.35
N ASP A 182 3.20 5.37 17.65
CA ASP A 182 3.26 6.62 18.40
C ASP A 182 2.59 7.76 17.62
N ASP A 183 2.04 8.76 18.35
CA ASP A 183 1.37 9.91 17.73
C ASP A 183 2.29 10.64 16.76
N LYS A 184 3.57 10.78 17.13
CA LYS A 184 4.59 11.38 16.29
C LYS A 184 4.82 10.59 14.99
N GLN A 185 4.84 9.26 15.06
CA GLN A 185 5.00 8.42 13.88
C GLN A 185 3.81 8.57 12.91
N ILE A 186 2.59 8.58 13.44
CA ILE A 186 1.38 8.78 12.62
C ILE A 186 1.39 10.17 11.99
N LEU A 187 1.80 11.19 12.75
CA LEU A 187 1.89 12.56 12.26
C LEU A 187 2.94 12.68 11.14
N ASP A 188 4.15 12.17 11.35
CA ASP A 188 5.20 12.17 10.33
C ASP A 188 4.74 11.48 9.04
N LEU A 189 4.08 10.32 9.17
CA LEU A 189 3.53 9.59 8.03
C LEU A 189 2.40 10.34 7.34
N SER A 190 1.55 11.06 8.07
CA SER A 190 0.48 11.89 7.47
C SER A 190 1.05 13.06 6.67
N LEU A 191 2.09 13.72 7.19
CA LEU A 191 2.73 14.87 6.55
C LEU A 191 3.46 14.53 5.25
N ILE A 192 4.07 13.34 5.17
CA ILE A 192 4.73 12.85 3.95
C ILE A 192 3.74 12.78 2.78
N HIS A 193 2.51 12.37 3.02
CA HIS A 193 1.49 12.24 1.97
C HIS A 193 0.89 13.58 1.55
N ILE A 194 0.89 14.56 2.43
CA ILE A 194 0.40 15.91 2.16
C ILE A 194 1.41 16.70 1.33
#